data_7cb89a662760649f9709f8d257927c76
#
_entry.id   7cb89a662760649f9709f8d257927c76
#
_cell.length_a   1.000
_cell.length_b   1.000
_cell.length_c   1.000
_cell.angle_alpha   90.00
_cell.angle_beta   90.00
_cell.angle_gamma   90.00
#
_symmetry.space_group_name_H-M   'P 1'
#
loop_
_entity.id
_entity.type
_entity.pdbx_description
1 polymer ?
#
loop_
_entity_poly.entity_id
_entity_poly.type
_entity_poly.pdbx_seq_one_letter_code
_entity_poly.pdbx_strand_id
1 'polypeptide(L)'
;MVSTTTPVCHFGWRAAPFQLPGVDGRTHTLESARGPHGLLVMFICNHCPYVKAILPRLLRDTRELAALGIGSIAIMANDPTDYPEDSWDHMQRIARAQDFPFPYALDATQDVARAYGAVCTPDFFGFNDTLELQYRGRLD
;
A
#
# COMPACT_ATOMS: atom_id res chain seq x y z
N MET A 1 -10.82 -12.66 2.95
CA MET A 1 -10.99 -12.66 4.39
C MET A 1 -12.27 -11.95 4.76
N VAL A 2 -13.07 -12.59 5.57
CA VAL A 2 -14.28 -11.95 6.09
C VAL A 2 -13.96 -11.46 7.49
N SER A 3 -14.00 -10.15 7.68
CA SER A 3 -13.89 -9.57 9.00
C SER A 3 -15.28 -9.09 9.39
N THR A 4 -15.82 -9.67 10.44
CA THR A 4 -17.09 -9.24 10.99
C THR A 4 -16.92 -8.01 11.88
N THR A 5 -15.68 -7.74 12.28
CA THR A 5 -15.35 -6.56 13.07
C THR A 5 -14.20 -5.83 12.42
N THR A 6 -14.34 -4.53 12.28
CA THR A 6 -13.21 -3.70 11.89
C THR A 6 -12.18 -3.75 13.01
N PRO A 7 -10.91 -4.06 12.71
CA PRO A 7 -9.88 -3.99 13.75
C PRO A 7 -9.88 -2.63 14.40
N VAL A 8 -9.66 -2.60 15.70
CA VAL A 8 -9.63 -1.35 16.43
C VAL A 8 -8.50 -0.48 15.89
N CYS A 9 -8.88 0.73 15.47
CA CYS A 9 -7.93 1.68 14.93
C CYS A 9 -7.33 2.46 16.08
N HIS A 10 -6.12 2.12 16.46
CA HIS A 10 -5.40 2.84 17.51
C HIS A 10 -4.64 4.00 16.89
N PHE A 11 -5.26 5.18 16.84
CA PHE A 11 -4.55 6.36 16.39
C PHE A 11 -3.35 6.61 17.29
N GLY A 12 -2.25 7.03 16.68
CA GLY A 12 -0.98 7.14 17.37
C GLY A 12 -0.15 5.86 17.32
N TRP A 13 -0.69 4.75 16.80
CA TRP A 13 0.05 3.52 16.60
C TRP A 13 1.20 3.76 15.60
N ARG A 14 2.38 3.28 15.96
CA ARG A 14 3.54 3.46 15.09
C ARG A 14 3.52 2.44 13.95
N ALA A 15 3.89 2.90 12.76
CA ALA A 15 3.99 2.04 11.59
C ALA A 15 4.95 0.89 11.86
N ALA A 16 4.51 -0.35 11.58
CA ALA A 16 5.37 -1.51 11.69
C ALA A 16 6.44 -1.46 10.60
N PRO A 17 7.71 -1.76 10.93
CA PRO A 17 8.77 -1.73 9.93
C PRO A 17 8.60 -2.85 8.91
N PHE A 18 9.10 -2.60 7.70
CA PHE A 18 9.11 -3.61 6.65
C PHE A 18 10.35 -3.45 5.78
N GLN A 19 10.66 -4.51 5.04
CA GLN A 19 11.71 -4.52 4.04
C GLN A 19 11.23 -5.43 2.93
N LEU A 20 10.78 -4.84 1.82
CA LEU A 20 10.08 -5.55 0.76
C LEU A 20 10.70 -5.25 -0.60
N PRO A 21 10.75 -6.26 -1.50
CA PRO A 21 11.21 -6.03 -2.87
C PRO A 21 10.15 -5.27 -3.66
N GLY A 22 10.59 -4.25 -4.35
CA GLY A 22 9.75 -3.47 -5.26
C GLY A 22 9.94 -3.90 -6.70
N VAL A 23 8.91 -3.64 -7.51
CA VAL A 23 8.95 -3.97 -8.95
C VAL A 23 9.97 -3.12 -9.71
N ASP A 24 10.50 -2.07 -9.10
CA ASP A 24 11.57 -1.23 -9.64
C ASP A 24 12.97 -1.82 -9.43
N GLY A 25 13.07 -3.01 -8.83
CA GLY A 25 14.33 -3.66 -8.53
C GLY A 25 14.99 -3.20 -7.25
N ARG A 26 14.32 -2.36 -6.46
CA ARG A 26 14.84 -1.85 -5.20
C ARG A 26 14.13 -2.48 -4.02
N THR A 27 14.83 -2.51 -2.87
CA THR A 27 14.21 -2.88 -1.61
C THR A 27 13.67 -1.62 -0.94
N HIS A 28 12.40 -1.68 -0.52
CA HIS A 28 11.73 -0.54 0.11
C HIS A 28 11.49 -0.79 1.59
N THR A 29 11.71 0.24 2.38
CA THR A 29 11.50 0.24 3.84
C THR A 29 10.64 1.44 4.21
N LEU A 30 10.26 1.54 5.49
CA LEU A 30 9.60 2.76 5.97
C LEU A 30 10.42 3.99 5.66
N GLU A 31 11.72 3.92 5.92
CA GLU A 31 12.60 5.08 5.74
C GLU A 31 12.71 5.49 4.27
N SER A 32 12.76 4.53 3.35
CA SER A 32 12.85 4.84 1.93
C SER A 32 11.53 5.33 1.34
N ALA A 33 10.40 4.90 1.92
CA ALA A 33 9.07 5.21 1.39
C ALA A 33 8.52 6.52 1.94
N ARG A 34 8.87 6.87 3.18
CA ARG A 34 8.30 8.04 3.85
C ARG A 34 8.74 9.34 3.22
N GLY A 35 7.84 10.33 3.25
CA GLY A 35 8.19 11.71 2.98
C GLY A 35 8.51 12.46 4.27
N PRO A 36 8.98 13.73 4.17
CA PRO A 36 9.31 14.52 5.36
C PRO A 36 8.09 14.82 6.25
N HIS A 37 6.88 14.75 5.69
CA HIS A 37 5.67 15.11 6.44
C HIS A 37 4.74 13.91 6.69
N GLY A 38 5.05 12.74 6.19
CA GLY A 38 4.26 11.56 6.46
C GLY A 38 4.38 10.47 5.40
N LEU A 39 3.53 9.45 5.55
CA LEU A 39 3.55 8.26 4.70
C LEU A 39 2.14 7.69 4.55
N LEU A 40 1.77 7.35 3.34
CA LEU A 40 0.57 6.57 3.04
C LEU A 40 0.97 5.15 2.64
N VAL A 41 0.55 4.16 3.43
CA VAL A 41 0.76 2.75 3.12
C VAL A 41 -0.55 2.19 2.57
N MET A 42 -0.47 1.57 1.39
CA MET A 42 -1.65 1.09 0.67
C MET A 42 -1.51 -0.41 0.40
N PHE A 43 -2.45 -1.20 0.90
CA PHE A 43 -2.52 -2.62 0.55
C PHE A 43 -3.50 -2.76 -0.61
N ILE A 44 -2.99 -3.08 -1.78
CA ILE A 44 -3.79 -3.21 -3.00
C ILE A 44 -3.47 -4.52 -3.72
N CYS A 45 -4.28 -4.87 -4.71
CA CYS A 45 -4.04 -6.01 -5.58
C CYS A 45 -4.40 -5.64 -7.01
N ASN A 46 -3.91 -6.44 -7.96
CA ASN A 46 -4.13 -6.16 -9.39
C ASN A 46 -5.49 -6.64 -9.87
N HIS A 47 -6.03 -7.71 -9.26
CA HIS A 47 -7.28 -8.32 -9.74
C HIS A 47 -8.54 -7.64 -9.19
N CYS A 48 -8.42 -6.87 -8.12
CA CYS A 48 -9.57 -6.33 -7.41
C CYS A 48 -10.29 -5.27 -8.25
N PRO A 49 -11.57 -5.46 -8.62
CA PRO A 49 -12.29 -4.46 -9.42
C PRO A 49 -12.40 -3.11 -8.72
N TYR A 50 -12.50 -3.13 -7.39
CA TYR A 50 -12.59 -1.90 -6.62
C TYR A 50 -11.29 -1.09 -6.73
N VAL A 51 -10.13 -1.75 -6.65
CA VAL A 51 -8.84 -1.08 -6.85
C VAL A 51 -8.74 -0.52 -8.26
N LYS A 52 -9.14 -1.30 -9.27
CA LYS A 52 -9.12 -0.83 -10.68
C LYS A 52 -9.98 0.41 -10.85
N ALA A 53 -11.13 0.46 -10.18
CA ALA A 53 -12.05 1.59 -10.30
C ALA A 53 -11.50 2.87 -9.68
N ILE A 54 -10.76 2.78 -8.58
CA ILE A 54 -10.22 3.97 -7.91
C ILE A 54 -8.83 4.36 -8.39
N LEU A 55 -8.18 3.53 -9.21
CA LEU A 55 -6.77 3.72 -9.57
C LEU A 55 -6.46 5.10 -10.16
N PRO A 56 -7.23 5.64 -11.12
CA PRO A 56 -6.92 6.98 -11.66
C PRO A 56 -6.92 8.06 -10.57
N ARG A 57 -7.89 7.99 -9.66
CA ARG A 57 -7.98 8.93 -8.53
C ARG A 57 -6.80 8.74 -7.59
N LEU A 58 -6.46 7.49 -7.30
CA LEU A 58 -5.35 7.16 -6.41
C LEU A 58 -4.02 7.68 -6.95
N LEU A 59 -3.77 7.53 -8.24
CA LEU A 59 -2.56 8.04 -8.88
C LEU A 59 -2.47 9.56 -8.79
N ARG A 60 -3.59 10.24 -9.04
CA ARG A 60 -3.65 11.69 -8.93
C ARG A 60 -3.39 12.15 -7.49
N ASP A 61 -4.08 11.53 -6.54
CA ASP A 61 -3.99 11.95 -5.14
C ASP A 61 -2.60 11.69 -4.55
N THR A 62 -1.96 10.58 -4.91
CA THR A 62 -0.61 10.29 -4.43
C THR A 62 0.43 11.24 -5.00
N ARG A 63 0.25 11.71 -6.23
CA ARG A 63 1.10 12.76 -6.80
C ARG A 63 0.95 14.08 -6.05
N GLU A 64 -0.28 14.44 -5.68
CA GLU A 64 -0.54 15.63 -4.89
C GLU A 64 0.06 15.51 -3.48
N LEU A 65 -0.07 14.34 -2.85
CA LEU A 65 0.52 14.09 -1.54
C LEU A 65 2.06 14.21 -1.59
N ALA A 66 2.68 13.69 -2.65
CA ALA A 66 4.12 13.80 -2.83
C ALA A 66 4.57 15.26 -2.86
N ALA A 67 3.80 16.12 -3.54
CA ALA A 67 4.09 17.56 -3.58
C ALA A 67 3.95 18.21 -2.21
N LEU A 68 3.18 17.61 -1.31
CA LEU A 68 3.01 18.08 0.07
C LEU A 68 4.00 17.44 1.04
N GLY A 69 4.94 16.63 0.55
CA GLY A 69 5.94 15.98 1.38
C GLY A 69 5.48 14.69 2.04
N ILE A 70 4.42 14.08 1.54
CA ILE A 70 3.89 12.80 2.04
C ILE A 70 4.20 11.72 1.01
N GLY A 71 5.03 10.75 1.40
CA GLY A 71 5.36 9.61 0.55
C GLY A 71 4.24 8.58 0.52
N SER A 72 4.27 7.71 -0.47
CA SER A 72 3.29 6.63 -0.60
C SER A 72 4.00 5.34 -1.01
N ILE A 73 3.48 4.20 -0.56
CA ILE A 73 3.92 2.89 -1.01
C ILE A 73 2.71 1.98 -1.14
N ALA A 74 2.65 1.21 -2.21
CA ALA A 74 1.64 0.17 -2.41
C ALA A 74 2.27 -1.19 -2.13
N ILE A 75 1.54 -2.02 -1.40
CA ILE A 75 2.01 -3.35 -0.99
C ILE A 75 1.00 -4.38 -1.46
N MET A 76 1.51 -5.39 -2.18
CA MET A 76 0.74 -6.54 -2.63
C MET A 76 1.01 -7.70 -1.68
N ALA A 77 -0.03 -8.21 -1.04
CA ALA A 77 0.08 -9.34 -0.11
C ALA A 77 -0.79 -10.53 -0.52
N ASN A 78 -1.44 -10.48 -1.68
CA ASN A 78 -2.29 -11.57 -2.14
C ASN A 78 -1.46 -12.72 -2.71
N ASP A 79 -2.00 -13.93 -2.60
CA ASP A 79 -1.38 -15.11 -3.19
C ASP A 79 -1.73 -15.17 -4.69
N PRO A 80 -0.74 -15.14 -5.60
CA PRO A 80 -1.01 -15.19 -7.04
C PRO A 80 -1.47 -16.55 -7.54
N THR A 81 -1.43 -17.60 -6.70
CA THR A 81 -1.89 -18.93 -7.08
C THR A 81 -3.37 -18.92 -7.47
N ASP A 82 -4.20 -18.21 -6.73
CA ASP A 82 -5.63 -18.09 -7.01
C ASP A 82 -5.93 -17.01 -8.05
N TYR A 83 -5.08 -15.97 -8.13
CA TYR A 83 -5.30 -14.84 -9.01
C TYR A 83 -4.00 -14.50 -9.74
N PRO A 84 -3.80 -15.10 -10.94
CA PRO A 84 -2.57 -14.83 -11.70
C PRO A 84 -2.32 -13.36 -12.00
N GLU A 85 -3.37 -12.54 -11.99
CA GLU A 85 -3.22 -11.09 -12.15
C GLU A 85 -2.41 -10.44 -11.03
N ASP A 86 -2.27 -11.12 -9.89
CA ASP A 86 -1.50 -10.63 -8.75
C ASP A 86 -0.04 -11.12 -8.76
N SER A 87 0.41 -11.71 -9.87
CA SER A 87 1.78 -12.18 -10.03
C SER A 87 2.75 -11.00 -10.09
N TRP A 88 4.03 -11.31 -9.85
CA TRP A 88 5.10 -10.32 -9.96
C TRP A 88 5.15 -9.67 -11.33
N ASP A 89 4.99 -10.47 -12.40
CA ASP A 89 5.00 -9.95 -13.76
C ASP A 89 3.87 -8.95 -13.99
N HIS A 90 2.68 -9.24 -13.49
CA HIS A 90 1.55 -8.32 -13.61
C HIS A 90 1.74 -7.06 -12.77
N MET A 91 2.35 -7.19 -11.59
CA MET A 91 2.70 -6.02 -10.78
C MET A 91 3.64 -5.08 -11.56
N GLN A 92 4.67 -5.66 -12.19
CA GLN A 92 5.60 -4.87 -13.00
C GLN A 92 4.90 -4.21 -14.19
N ARG A 93 4.02 -4.94 -14.86
CA ARG A 93 3.29 -4.42 -16.03
C ARG A 93 2.37 -3.28 -15.66
N ILE A 94 1.59 -3.42 -14.60
CA ILE A 94 0.62 -2.39 -14.23
C ILE A 94 1.32 -1.14 -13.71
N ALA A 95 2.38 -1.30 -12.93
CA ALA A 95 3.15 -0.17 -12.43
C ALA A 95 3.74 0.65 -13.58
N ARG A 96 4.23 -0.03 -14.61
CA ARG A 96 4.81 0.60 -15.79
C ARG A 96 3.73 1.22 -16.68
N ALA A 97 2.67 0.45 -16.96
CA ALA A 97 1.60 0.89 -17.86
C ALA A 97 0.84 2.09 -17.30
N GLN A 98 0.66 2.14 -15.98
CA GLN A 98 -0.08 3.22 -15.32
C GLN A 98 0.86 4.32 -14.77
N ASP A 99 2.16 4.17 -14.96
CA ASP A 99 3.15 5.14 -14.47
C ASP A 99 2.96 5.44 -12.98
N PHE A 100 3.06 4.42 -12.16
CA PHE A 100 2.86 4.55 -10.71
C PHE A 100 3.86 5.57 -10.13
N PRO A 101 3.37 6.60 -9.43
CA PRO A 101 4.24 7.59 -8.79
C PRO A 101 4.79 7.12 -7.44
N PHE A 102 4.51 5.90 -7.05
CA PHE A 102 4.93 5.31 -5.78
C PHE A 102 5.52 3.92 -6.00
N PRO A 103 6.36 3.43 -5.07
CA PRO A 103 6.85 2.05 -5.13
C PRO A 103 5.70 1.05 -5.02
N TYR A 104 5.82 -0.05 -5.76
CA TYR A 104 4.91 -1.19 -5.65
C TYR A 104 5.71 -2.39 -5.20
N ALA A 105 5.47 -2.85 -3.98
CA ALA A 105 6.28 -3.86 -3.31
C ALA A 105 5.48 -5.14 -3.04
N LEU A 106 6.19 -6.26 -2.95
CA LEU A 106 5.58 -7.57 -2.71
C LEU A 106 5.81 -8.03 -1.28
N ASP A 107 4.73 -8.35 -0.57
CA ASP A 107 4.74 -8.98 0.74
C ASP A 107 4.39 -10.47 0.57
N ALA A 108 5.35 -11.26 0.09
CA ALA A 108 5.11 -12.65 -0.32
C ALA A 108 4.63 -13.54 0.84
N THR A 109 5.09 -13.28 2.04
CA THR A 109 4.72 -14.07 3.23
C THR A 109 3.47 -13.56 3.92
N GLN A 110 3.00 -12.37 3.54
CA GLN A 110 1.89 -11.68 4.16
C GLN A 110 2.17 -11.22 5.60
N ASP A 111 3.45 -11.23 6.00
CA ASP A 111 3.84 -10.83 7.35
C ASP A 111 3.58 -9.34 7.60
N VAL A 112 3.84 -8.50 6.61
CA VAL A 112 3.60 -7.07 6.73
C VAL A 112 2.11 -6.77 6.81
N ALA A 113 1.31 -7.42 5.96
CA ALA A 113 -0.15 -7.27 6.01
C ALA A 113 -0.68 -7.65 7.40
N ARG A 114 -0.19 -8.75 7.98
CA ARG A 114 -0.59 -9.17 9.32
C ARG A 114 -0.15 -8.17 10.37
N ALA A 115 1.07 -7.66 10.27
CA ALA A 115 1.59 -6.66 11.23
C ALA A 115 0.77 -5.38 11.22
N TYR A 116 0.23 -4.98 10.07
CA TYR A 116 -0.61 -3.81 9.94
C TYR A 116 -2.09 -4.10 10.26
N GLY A 117 -2.46 -5.36 10.38
CA GLY A 117 -3.86 -5.74 10.54
C GLY A 117 -4.69 -5.47 9.28
N ALA A 118 -4.06 -5.50 8.11
CA ALA A 118 -4.77 -5.32 6.85
C ALA A 118 -5.68 -6.51 6.60
N VAL A 119 -6.97 -6.25 6.40
CA VAL A 119 -7.99 -7.31 6.33
C VAL A 119 -8.58 -7.48 4.95
N CYS A 120 -8.46 -6.49 4.09
CA CYS A 120 -8.98 -6.54 2.73
C CYS A 120 -8.21 -5.56 1.86
N THR A 121 -8.39 -5.67 0.56
CA THR A 121 -7.86 -4.69 -0.39
C THR A 121 -9.02 -3.93 -1.02
N PRO A 122 -8.89 -2.62 -1.20
CA PRO A 122 -7.79 -1.79 -0.72
C PRO A 122 -7.92 -1.49 0.78
N ASP A 123 -6.79 -1.33 1.45
CA ASP A 123 -6.74 -0.88 2.84
C ASP A 123 -5.66 0.20 2.94
N PHE A 124 -5.99 1.36 3.47
CA PHE A 124 -5.12 2.53 3.48
C PHE A 124 -4.78 2.94 4.90
N PHE A 125 -3.50 3.21 5.14
CA PHE A 125 -3.00 3.63 6.44
C PHE A 125 -2.21 4.92 6.25
N GLY A 126 -2.69 6.02 6.84
CA GLY A 126 -2.01 7.31 6.77
C GLY A 126 -1.27 7.62 8.06
N PHE A 127 0.02 7.94 7.96
CA PHE A 127 0.89 8.21 9.10
C PHE A 127 1.43 9.64 9.01
N ASN A 128 1.64 10.25 10.19
CA ASN A 128 2.22 11.59 10.28
C ASN A 128 3.75 11.56 10.13
N ASP A 129 4.40 12.69 10.39
CA ASP A 129 5.86 12.84 10.26
C ASP A 129 6.65 12.00 11.25
N THR A 130 6.05 11.53 12.34
CA THR A 130 6.66 10.62 13.30
C THR A 130 6.22 9.16 13.08
N LEU A 131 5.54 8.88 11.96
CA LEU A 131 5.03 7.55 11.59
C LEU A 131 4.01 6.99 12.59
N GLU A 132 3.18 7.87 13.12
CA GLU A 132 2.06 7.50 13.97
C GLU A 132 0.77 7.54 13.17
N LEU A 133 -0.08 6.54 13.37
CA LEU A 133 -1.31 6.38 12.58
C LEU A 133 -2.29 7.53 12.82
N GLN A 134 -2.70 8.19 11.73
CA GLN A 134 -3.67 9.27 11.76
C GLN A 134 -4.94 8.94 10.99
N TYR A 135 -4.87 8.00 10.07
CA TYR A 135 -6.00 7.61 9.21
C TYR A 135 -5.90 6.15 8.84
N ARG A 136 -7.04 5.48 8.85
CA ARG A 136 -7.18 4.14 8.29
C ARG A 136 -8.55 4.02 7.64
N GLY A 137 -8.61 3.43 6.44
CA GLY A 137 -9.88 3.23 5.78
C GLY A 137 -9.75 2.90 4.31
N ARG A 138 -10.81 3.22 3.59
CA ARG A 138 -10.88 3.05 2.13
C ARG A 138 -10.92 4.42 1.47
N LEU A 139 -10.37 4.46 0.28
CA LEU A 139 -10.50 5.63 -0.58
C LEU A 139 -11.74 5.44 -1.43
N ASP A 140 -12.74 6.25 -1.21
CA ASP A 140 -13.98 6.19 -1.99
C ASP A 140 -13.91 7.03 -3.25
#